data_8167cb4d040e474cbc86c2b76ef245d8
#
_entry.id   8167cb4d040e474cbc86c2b76ef245d8
#
_cell.length_a   1.000
_cell.length_b   1.000
_cell.length_c   1.000
_cell.angle_alpha   90.00
_cell.angle_beta   90.00
_cell.angle_gamma   90.00
#
_symmetry.space_group_name_H-M   'P 1'
#
loop_
_entity.id
_entity.type
_entity.pdbx_description
1 polymer ?
#
loop_
_entity_poly.entity_id
_entity_poly.type
_entity_poly.pdbx_seq_one_letter_code
_entity_poly.pdbx_strand_id
1 'polypeptide(L)'
;MTQHLPSAILAPHRKFLRAMSVALTVIVLIKLSGFFAWNEDIGVTRIVKLVTRLAMTAAAYGAYAAIIRRGAIDSFRWHNAPAPLLYGAYLALGLVSLLWSTNPGYSFLQWVMDVESLVFAYFFVKCFLLLKEFFPGNPVRFFHVLGNAVFIILLGFLVGTLVAPDVFFRLTHGGEEARLGGYLMNPNELGMLCVVGIACLMFNFDRRHRQALTALKSALLLLALVLTGSRSSMVGFVLVLFFHIRQAGNRRLKFAANTAAVLVMVALVPLVFIKQGGLDEVLDMTGRLPFWHALLTEALPREPLLGYGFMRISYGEYFQSVHTYAAQMAHNTFIQVLLNLGLVGFTIALAQLGFTIRAFVRQADPRVRLLGVGLLIPILINSFTEFGIFGMTNYGILFYQFLIFFGSLRYHARLSPGEQLWLRRRRPELALAAA
;
A
#
# COMPACT_ATOMS: atom_id res chain seq x y z
N MET A 1 -18.72 -25.13 -2.03
CA MET A 1 -20.06 -25.18 -1.37
C MET A 1 -20.04 -24.19 -0.21
N THR A 2 -20.65 -23.02 -0.34
CA THR A 2 -20.86 -22.09 0.78
C THR A 2 -22.14 -22.55 1.49
N GLN A 3 -22.00 -23.27 2.59
CA GLN A 3 -23.11 -23.56 3.49
C GLN A 3 -23.67 -22.21 3.99
N HIS A 4 -24.91 -21.90 3.64
CA HIS A 4 -25.67 -20.82 4.23
C HIS A 4 -25.95 -21.21 5.69
N LEU A 5 -25.15 -20.73 6.61
CA LEU A 5 -25.44 -20.84 8.04
C LEU A 5 -26.78 -20.17 8.35
N PRO A 6 -27.62 -20.77 9.20
CA PRO A 6 -28.91 -20.20 9.55
C PRO A 6 -28.78 -18.78 10.09
N SER A 7 -29.68 -17.89 9.68
CA SER A 7 -29.68 -16.48 10.06
C SER A 7 -29.71 -16.24 11.59
N ALA A 8 -30.22 -17.22 12.35
CA ALA A 8 -30.24 -17.21 13.81
C ALA A 8 -28.82 -17.20 14.46
N ILE A 9 -27.84 -17.84 13.84
CA ILE A 9 -26.46 -17.90 14.40
C ILE A 9 -25.71 -16.56 14.18
N LEU A 10 -26.07 -15.78 13.16
CA LEU A 10 -25.46 -14.51 12.84
C LEU A 10 -26.06 -13.31 13.59
N ALA A 11 -27.29 -13.44 14.11
CA ALA A 11 -28.04 -12.35 14.74
C ALA A 11 -27.29 -11.69 15.92
N PRO A 12 -26.70 -12.44 16.89
CA PRO A 12 -26.03 -11.85 18.05
C PRO A 12 -24.77 -11.05 17.69
N HIS A 13 -24.12 -11.36 16.54
CA HIS A 13 -22.86 -10.73 16.13
C HIS A 13 -23.04 -9.65 15.07
N ARG A 14 -24.23 -9.53 14.48
CA ARG A 14 -24.48 -8.63 13.35
C ARG A 14 -24.20 -7.15 13.68
N LYS A 15 -24.59 -6.70 14.86
CA LYS A 15 -24.31 -5.34 15.33
C LYS A 15 -22.79 -5.11 15.52
N PHE A 16 -22.12 -6.06 16.18
CA PHE A 16 -20.67 -6.01 16.38
C PHE A 16 -19.91 -5.99 15.05
N LEU A 17 -20.25 -6.87 14.10
CA LEU A 17 -19.60 -6.93 12.79
C LEU A 17 -19.80 -5.65 11.96
N ARG A 18 -21.01 -5.05 12.04
CA ARG A 18 -21.26 -3.75 11.39
C ARG A 18 -20.41 -2.64 12.02
N ALA A 19 -20.40 -2.54 13.34
CA ALA A 19 -19.59 -1.57 14.05
C ALA A 19 -18.11 -1.76 13.75
N MET A 20 -17.62 -3.00 13.71
CA MET A 20 -16.22 -3.31 13.37
C MET A 20 -15.89 -2.95 11.92
N SER A 21 -16.81 -3.17 10.97
CA SER A 21 -16.61 -2.76 9.57
C SER A 21 -16.46 -1.24 9.45
N VAL A 22 -17.28 -0.49 10.14
CA VAL A 22 -17.20 0.99 10.17
C VAL A 22 -15.90 1.42 10.87
N ALA A 23 -15.61 0.88 12.04
CA ALA A 23 -14.41 1.21 12.80
C ALA A 23 -13.13 0.97 11.99
N LEU A 24 -12.96 -0.21 11.37
CA LEU A 24 -11.80 -0.51 10.55
C LEU A 24 -11.71 0.38 9.30
N THR A 25 -12.85 0.77 8.71
CA THR A 25 -12.88 1.72 7.59
C THR A 25 -12.41 3.10 8.04
N VAL A 26 -12.90 3.59 9.17
CA VAL A 26 -12.50 4.90 9.74
C VAL A 26 -11.03 4.88 10.14
N ILE A 27 -10.58 3.82 10.80
CA ILE A 27 -9.17 3.65 11.21
C ILE A 27 -8.23 3.76 10.00
N VAL A 28 -8.49 2.99 8.93
CA VAL A 28 -7.60 3.03 7.76
C VAL A 28 -7.74 4.31 6.96
N LEU A 29 -8.94 4.90 6.90
CA LEU A 29 -9.17 6.20 6.26
C LEU A 29 -8.34 7.31 6.94
N ILE A 30 -8.43 7.42 8.27
CA ILE A 30 -7.66 8.41 9.03
C ILE A 30 -6.15 8.09 8.96
N LYS A 31 -5.77 6.79 9.01
CA LYS A 31 -4.38 6.37 8.84
C LYS A 31 -3.79 6.83 7.51
N LEU A 32 -4.53 6.67 6.42
CA LEU A 32 -4.12 7.12 5.08
C LEU A 32 -4.05 8.65 5.00
N SER A 33 -5.01 9.35 5.59
CA SER A 33 -4.99 10.82 5.64
C SER A 33 -3.81 11.38 6.46
N GLY A 34 -3.26 10.59 7.40
CA GLY A 34 -2.05 10.90 8.14
C GLY A 34 -0.76 10.94 7.30
N PHE A 35 -0.81 10.62 6.01
CA PHE A 35 0.30 10.83 5.07
C PHE A 35 0.22 12.18 4.34
N PHE A 36 -0.89 12.90 4.42
CA PHE A 36 -1.13 14.16 3.71
C PHE A 36 -0.47 15.35 4.40
N ALA A 37 -0.14 16.36 3.62
CA ALA A 37 0.32 17.65 4.15
C ALA A 37 -0.88 18.56 4.40
N TRP A 38 -1.39 18.58 5.64
CA TRP A 38 -2.59 19.34 6.01
C TRP A 38 -2.34 20.82 6.28
N ASN A 39 -1.08 21.23 6.40
CA ASN A 39 -0.69 22.60 6.70
C ASN A 39 0.58 22.96 5.93
N GLU A 40 0.74 24.21 5.57
CA GLU A 40 1.95 24.74 4.94
C GLU A 40 3.15 24.71 5.88
N ASP A 41 2.91 24.88 7.18
CA ASP A 41 3.97 24.72 8.19
C ASP A 41 4.40 23.25 8.30
N ILE A 42 5.67 23.03 7.99
CA ILE A 42 6.29 21.69 7.99
C ILE A 42 6.29 21.10 9.41
N GLY A 43 6.48 21.91 10.45
CA GLY A 43 6.50 21.48 11.85
C GLY A 43 5.14 20.97 12.28
N VAL A 44 4.11 21.77 12.05
CA VAL A 44 2.70 21.42 12.34
C VAL A 44 2.31 20.16 11.57
N THR A 45 2.62 20.10 10.26
CA THR A 45 2.33 18.92 9.43
C THR A 45 3.01 17.66 9.97
N ARG A 46 4.26 17.72 10.43
CA ARG A 46 4.98 16.56 11.01
C ARG A 46 4.33 16.08 12.30
N ILE A 47 3.94 17.01 13.19
CA ILE A 47 3.26 16.67 14.45
C ILE A 47 1.90 16.03 14.18
N VAL A 48 1.08 16.62 13.31
CA VAL A 48 -0.22 16.07 12.92
C VAL A 48 -0.09 14.67 12.32
N LYS A 49 0.87 14.47 11.41
CA LYS A 49 1.17 13.15 10.83
C LYS A 49 1.54 12.13 11.92
N LEU A 50 2.43 12.47 12.83
CA LEU A 50 2.90 11.58 13.89
C LEU A 50 1.75 11.19 14.83
N VAL A 51 1.04 12.20 15.37
CA VAL A 51 -0.07 11.99 16.33
C VAL A 51 -1.18 11.16 15.70
N THR A 52 -1.61 11.52 14.48
CA THR A 52 -2.67 10.80 13.76
C THR A 52 -2.29 9.34 13.52
N ARG A 53 -1.06 9.08 13.13
CA ARG A 53 -0.59 7.72 12.83
C ARG A 53 -0.50 6.87 14.09
N LEU A 54 0.06 7.40 15.19
CA LEU A 54 0.13 6.71 16.49
C LEU A 54 -1.27 6.42 17.05
N ALA A 55 -2.18 7.38 16.98
CA ALA A 55 -3.56 7.22 17.42
C ALA A 55 -4.27 6.09 16.63
N MET A 56 -4.06 6.03 15.31
CA MET A 56 -4.66 4.97 14.49
C MET A 56 -4.03 3.60 14.73
N THR A 57 -2.76 3.55 15.09
CA THR A 57 -2.10 2.28 15.49
C THR A 57 -2.66 1.80 16.83
N ALA A 58 -2.84 2.68 17.79
CA ALA A 58 -3.53 2.35 19.05
C ALA A 58 -4.98 1.91 18.80
N ALA A 59 -5.71 2.57 17.88
CA ALA A 59 -7.06 2.17 17.50
C ALA A 59 -7.13 0.80 16.82
N ALA A 60 -6.16 0.46 15.97
CA ALA A 60 -6.05 -0.87 15.36
C ALA A 60 -5.80 -1.96 16.39
N TYR A 61 -4.93 -1.69 17.38
CA TYR A 61 -4.75 -2.57 18.54
C TYR A 61 -6.04 -2.69 19.36
N GLY A 62 -6.76 -1.60 19.62
CA GLY A 62 -8.06 -1.59 20.29
C GLY A 62 -9.12 -2.43 19.58
N ALA A 63 -9.18 -2.34 18.24
CA ALA A 63 -10.05 -3.18 17.42
C ALA A 63 -9.69 -4.67 17.54
N TYR A 64 -8.40 -4.99 17.45
CA TYR A 64 -7.88 -6.34 17.69
C TYR A 64 -8.26 -6.86 19.09
N ALA A 65 -8.04 -6.07 20.13
CA ALA A 65 -8.40 -6.43 21.51
C ALA A 65 -9.92 -6.64 21.69
N ALA A 66 -10.74 -5.83 21.00
CA ALA A 66 -12.20 -6.01 21.01
C ALA A 66 -12.64 -7.32 20.36
N ILE A 67 -11.97 -7.75 19.28
CA ILE A 67 -12.21 -9.03 18.62
C ILE A 67 -11.83 -10.20 19.54
N ILE A 68 -10.68 -10.12 20.24
CA ILE A 68 -10.24 -11.12 21.20
C ILE A 68 -11.23 -11.20 22.37
N ARG A 69 -11.65 -10.06 22.95
CA ARG A 69 -12.65 -10.02 24.03
C ARG A 69 -14.00 -10.61 23.60
N ARG A 70 -14.32 -10.57 22.32
CA ARG A 70 -15.55 -11.15 21.75
C ARG A 70 -15.45 -12.65 21.51
N GLY A 71 -14.34 -13.28 21.83
CA GLY A 71 -14.15 -14.72 21.82
C GLY A 71 -13.30 -15.26 20.69
N ALA A 72 -12.56 -14.41 19.97
CA ALA A 72 -11.50 -14.89 19.09
C ALA A 72 -10.25 -15.28 19.90
N ILE A 73 -9.48 -16.24 19.41
CA ILE A 73 -8.20 -16.67 20.00
C ILE A 73 -7.09 -16.33 19.01
N ASP A 74 -6.05 -15.70 19.51
CA ASP A 74 -4.86 -15.38 18.70
C ASP A 74 -3.95 -16.61 18.62
N SER A 75 -4.18 -17.46 17.62
CA SER A 75 -3.40 -18.68 17.36
C SER A 75 -2.83 -18.64 15.93
N PHE A 76 -2.00 -17.62 15.63
CA PHE A 76 -1.34 -17.52 14.34
C PHE A 76 0.07 -18.12 14.37
N ARG A 77 0.42 -18.78 13.26
CA ARG A 77 1.79 -19.23 12.98
C ARG A 77 2.34 -18.54 11.76
N TRP A 78 3.64 -18.35 11.77
CA TRP A 78 4.38 -17.84 10.62
C TRP A 78 4.55 -18.95 9.58
N HIS A 79 3.85 -18.80 8.46
CA HIS A 79 3.97 -19.72 7.31
C HIS A 79 5.14 -19.34 6.39
N ASN A 80 5.40 -18.05 6.24
CA ASN A 80 6.49 -17.50 5.46
C ASN A 80 7.30 -16.54 6.33
N ALA A 81 7.92 -17.09 7.38
CA ALA A 81 8.71 -16.32 8.34
C ALA A 81 9.85 -15.49 7.73
N PRO A 82 10.55 -15.93 6.64
CA PRO A 82 11.62 -15.14 6.06
C PRO A 82 11.19 -13.73 5.62
N ALA A 83 9.97 -13.53 5.08
CA ALA A 83 9.55 -12.22 4.62
C ALA A 83 9.45 -11.16 5.76
N PRO A 84 8.75 -11.39 6.89
CA PRO A 84 8.74 -10.43 8.00
C PRO A 84 10.07 -10.38 8.75
N LEU A 85 10.83 -11.48 8.83
CA LEU A 85 12.15 -11.49 9.49
C LEU A 85 13.16 -10.63 8.72
N LEU A 86 13.21 -10.73 7.39
CA LEU A 86 14.08 -9.91 6.56
C LEU A 86 13.65 -8.42 6.58
N TYR A 87 12.33 -8.13 6.68
CA TYR A 87 11.88 -6.76 6.91
C TYR A 87 12.35 -6.24 8.27
N GLY A 88 12.28 -7.08 9.31
CA GLY A 88 12.84 -6.78 10.63
C GLY A 88 14.36 -6.58 10.59
N ALA A 89 15.09 -7.39 9.81
CA ALA A 89 16.54 -7.24 9.62
C ALA A 89 16.90 -5.94 8.89
N TYR A 90 16.10 -5.55 7.87
CA TYR A 90 16.21 -4.25 7.20
C TYR A 90 16.04 -3.08 8.19
N LEU A 91 15.03 -3.15 9.06
CA LEU A 91 14.80 -2.15 10.10
C LEU A 91 15.90 -2.16 11.17
N ALA A 92 16.41 -3.34 11.56
CA ALA A 92 17.52 -3.45 12.51
C ALA A 92 18.81 -2.83 11.95
N LEU A 93 19.13 -3.09 10.68
CA LEU A 93 20.23 -2.43 9.99
C LEU A 93 20.01 -0.92 9.91
N GLY A 94 18.77 -0.48 9.63
CA GLY A 94 18.37 0.93 9.63
C GLY A 94 18.60 1.60 10.99
N LEU A 95 18.30 0.92 12.09
CA LEU A 95 18.56 1.44 13.44
C LEU A 95 20.07 1.54 13.73
N VAL A 96 20.82 0.49 13.42
CA VAL A 96 22.28 0.49 13.61
C VAL A 96 22.95 1.56 12.76
N SER A 97 22.41 1.82 11.57
CA SER A 97 22.94 2.84 10.65
C SER A 97 22.86 4.28 11.20
N LEU A 98 22.14 4.53 12.28
CA LEU A 98 22.14 5.83 12.95
C LEU A 98 23.54 6.22 13.44
N LEU A 99 24.43 5.24 13.69
CA LEU A 99 25.81 5.46 14.13
C LEU A 99 26.67 6.17 13.07
N TRP A 100 26.33 6.02 11.78
CA TRP A 100 27.07 6.66 10.67
C TRP A 100 26.15 7.48 9.75
N SER A 101 24.89 7.65 10.10
CA SER A 101 23.95 8.42 9.28
C SER A 101 24.40 9.87 9.15
N THR A 102 24.31 10.40 7.95
CA THR A 102 24.57 11.82 7.66
C THR A 102 23.57 12.77 8.33
N ASN A 103 22.38 12.25 8.71
CA ASN A 103 21.36 12.96 9.48
C ASN A 103 20.67 12.01 10.46
N PRO A 104 21.29 11.70 11.64
CA PRO A 104 20.78 10.71 12.57
C PRO A 104 19.38 11.00 13.10
N GLY A 105 19.07 12.28 13.39
CA GLY A 105 17.77 12.68 13.92
C GLY A 105 16.63 12.44 12.91
N TYR A 106 16.85 12.78 11.66
CA TYR A 106 15.88 12.52 10.59
C TYR A 106 15.74 11.02 10.32
N SER A 107 16.87 10.29 10.25
CA SER A 107 16.89 8.83 10.07
C SER A 107 16.11 8.12 11.19
N PHE A 108 16.30 8.53 12.45
CA PHE A 108 15.58 7.99 13.59
C PHE A 108 14.07 8.25 13.49
N LEU A 109 13.67 9.46 13.14
CA LEU A 109 12.25 9.78 12.96
C LEU A 109 11.60 8.90 11.89
N GLN A 110 12.26 8.73 10.75
CA GLN A 110 11.74 7.89 9.66
C GLN A 110 11.72 6.40 10.04
N TRP A 111 12.72 5.95 10.80
CA TRP A 111 12.75 4.60 11.33
C TRP A 111 11.58 4.33 12.29
N VAL A 112 11.31 5.23 13.22
CA VAL A 112 10.14 5.16 14.14
C VAL A 112 8.85 5.10 13.35
N MET A 113 8.72 5.93 12.30
CA MET A 113 7.54 5.97 11.43
C MET A 113 7.34 4.67 10.66
N ASP A 114 8.41 4.00 10.22
CA ASP A 114 8.32 2.72 9.50
C ASP A 114 7.96 1.57 10.46
N VAL A 115 8.58 1.52 11.64
CA VAL A 115 8.23 0.56 12.70
C VAL A 115 6.77 0.73 13.14
N GLU A 116 6.31 1.97 13.34
CA GLU A 116 4.92 2.28 13.69
C GLU A 116 3.95 1.77 12.61
N SER A 117 4.28 2.00 11.33
CA SER A 117 3.49 1.51 10.20
C SER A 117 3.43 -0.01 10.16
N LEU A 118 4.54 -0.69 10.44
CA LEU A 118 4.62 -2.14 10.51
C LEU A 118 3.74 -2.71 11.63
N VAL A 119 3.77 -2.09 12.81
CA VAL A 119 2.93 -2.48 13.97
C VAL A 119 1.44 -2.27 13.65
N PHE A 120 1.10 -1.14 13.02
CA PHE A 120 -0.26 -0.91 12.53
C PHE A 120 -0.71 -2.01 11.58
N ALA A 121 0.11 -2.30 10.56
CA ALA A 121 -0.20 -3.31 9.54
C ALA A 121 -0.41 -4.69 10.15
N TYR A 122 0.40 -5.06 11.14
CA TYR A 122 0.28 -6.33 11.86
C TYR A 122 -1.08 -6.48 12.56
N PHE A 123 -1.47 -5.53 13.41
CA PHE A 123 -2.74 -5.61 14.13
C PHE A 123 -3.93 -5.46 13.18
N PHE A 124 -3.85 -4.57 12.20
CA PHE A 124 -4.91 -4.36 11.23
C PHE A 124 -5.20 -5.62 10.41
N VAL A 125 -4.18 -6.31 9.89
CA VAL A 125 -4.31 -7.57 9.16
C VAL A 125 -4.86 -8.67 10.06
N LYS A 126 -4.38 -8.78 11.30
CA LYS A 126 -4.90 -9.76 12.27
C LYS A 126 -6.38 -9.60 12.55
N CYS A 127 -6.90 -8.37 12.60
CA CYS A 127 -8.35 -8.15 12.72
C CYS A 127 -9.13 -8.89 11.65
N PHE A 128 -8.73 -8.80 10.37
CA PHE A 128 -9.44 -9.46 9.27
C PHE A 128 -9.29 -10.98 9.30
N LEU A 129 -8.10 -11.47 9.63
CA LEU A 129 -7.85 -12.90 9.73
C LEU A 129 -8.68 -13.52 10.87
N LEU A 130 -8.73 -12.89 12.05
CA LEU A 130 -9.54 -13.33 13.17
C LEU A 130 -11.06 -13.26 12.88
N LEU A 131 -11.52 -12.15 12.26
CA LEU A 131 -12.92 -12.01 11.87
C LEU A 131 -13.33 -13.08 10.86
N LYS A 132 -12.45 -13.46 9.94
CA LYS A 132 -12.70 -14.53 8.97
C LYS A 132 -12.85 -15.89 9.68
N GLU A 133 -11.99 -16.19 10.64
CA GLU A 133 -11.93 -17.50 11.32
C GLU A 133 -13.07 -17.69 12.34
N PHE A 134 -13.30 -16.68 13.20
CA PHE A 134 -14.20 -16.81 14.34
C PHE A 134 -15.62 -16.32 14.10
N PHE A 135 -15.89 -15.69 12.94
CA PHE A 135 -17.21 -15.14 12.64
C PHE A 135 -17.70 -15.62 11.26
N PRO A 136 -18.23 -16.87 11.17
CA PRO A 136 -18.73 -17.41 9.92
C PRO A 136 -19.77 -16.47 9.29
N GLY A 137 -19.70 -16.30 7.95
CA GLY A 137 -20.58 -15.37 7.25
C GLY A 137 -20.26 -13.89 7.46
N ASN A 138 -19.12 -13.57 8.08
CA ASN A 138 -18.63 -12.22 8.28
C ASN A 138 -18.62 -11.41 6.97
N PRO A 139 -19.30 -10.24 6.88
CA PRO A 139 -19.30 -9.37 5.72
C PRO A 139 -18.05 -8.46 5.67
N VAL A 140 -17.30 -8.35 6.78
CA VAL A 140 -16.13 -7.48 6.89
C VAL A 140 -14.96 -8.08 6.12
N ARG A 141 -14.62 -7.47 5.00
CA ARG A 141 -13.54 -7.92 4.12
C ARG A 141 -12.52 -6.82 3.95
N PHE A 142 -11.25 -7.15 3.97
CA PHE A 142 -10.13 -6.21 3.84
C PHE A 142 -10.28 -5.29 2.63
N PHE A 143 -10.52 -5.86 1.44
CA PHE A 143 -10.68 -5.05 0.22
C PHE A 143 -11.87 -4.11 0.25
N HIS A 144 -12.97 -4.55 0.84
CA HIS A 144 -14.14 -3.70 0.96
C HIS A 144 -13.86 -2.51 1.88
N VAL A 145 -13.18 -2.75 2.98
CA VAL A 145 -12.79 -1.72 3.94
C VAL A 145 -11.77 -0.76 3.31
N LEU A 146 -10.69 -1.30 2.72
CA LEU A 146 -9.65 -0.49 2.09
C LEU A 146 -10.17 0.28 0.87
N GLY A 147 -10.91 -0.39 -0.02
CA GLY A 147 -11.47 0.24 -1.21
C GLY A 147 -12.48 1.34 -0.89
N ASN A 148 -13.30 1.19 0.16
CA ASN A 148 -14.20 2.25 0.61
C ASN A 148 -13.43 3.42 1.24
N ALA A 149 -12.42 3.16 2.06
CA ALA A 149 -11.61 4.23 2.65
C ALA A 149 -10.90 5.05 1.57
N VAL A 150 -10.26 4.39 0.60
CA VAL A 150 -9.63 5.05 -0.54
C VAL A 150 -10.66 5.83 -1.35
N PHE A 151 -11.83 5.24 -1.64
CA PHE A 151 -12.90 5.93 -2.36
C PHE A 151 -13.36 7.21 -1.64
N ILE A 152 -13.54 7.16 -0.32
CA ILE A 152 -13.95 8.35 0.46
C ILE A 152 -12.88 9.46 0.37
N ILE A 153 -11.59 9.10 0.45
CA ILE A 153 -10.49 10.05 0.30
C ILE A 153 -10.55 10.71 -1.08
N LEU A 154 -10.59 9.91 -2.15
CA LEU A 154 -10.59 10.41 -3.52
C LEU A 154 -11.86 11.22 -3.84
N LEU A 155 -13.01 10.83 -3.29
CA LEU A 155 -14.23 11.62 -3.39
C LEU A 155 -14.04 12.98 -2.72
N GLY A 156 -13.37 13.04 -1.56
CA GLY A 156 -12.99 14.29 -0.90
C GLY A 156 -12.11 15.17 -1.78
N PHE A 157 -11.12 14.60 -2.49
CA PHE A 157 -10.31 15.34 -3.46
C PHE A 157 -11.14 15.85 -4.63
N LEU A 158 -12.01 15.02 -5.23
CA LEU A 158 -12.88 15.43 -6.34
C LEU A 158 -13.87 16.53 -5.93
N VAL A 159 -14.46 16.43 -4.75
CA VAL A 159 -15.35 17.49 -4.22
C VAL A 159 -14.53 18.73 -3.88
N GLY A 160 -13.34 18.56 -3.32
CA GLY A 160 -12.44 19.66 -2.99
C GLY A 160 -12.05 20.50 -4.21
N THR A 161 -11.88 19.88 -5.39
CA THR A 161 -11.60 20.63 -6.63
C THR A 161 -12.74 21.57 -7.06
N LEU A 162 -13.97 21.29 -6.64
CA LEU A 162 -15.13 22.16 -6.92
C LEU A 162 -15.23 23.32 -5.94
N VAL A 163 -14.71 23.15 -4.70
CA VAL A 163 -14.85 24.14 -3.63
C VAL A 163 -13.61 25.03 -3.51
N ALA A 164 -12.42 24.43 -3.64
CA ALA A 164 -11.13 25.09 -3.47
C ALA A 164 -10.09 24.55 -4.47
N PRO A 165 -10.24 24.84 -5.78
CA PRO A 165 -9.39 24.28 -6.82
C PRO A 165 -7.89 24.52 -6.55
N ASP A 166 -7.51 25.68 -6.06
CA ASP A 166 -6.12 26.07 -5.79
C ASP A 166 -5.45 25.21 -4.71
N VAL A 167 -6.24 24.60 -3.82
CA VAL A 167 -5.74 23.69 -2.78
C VAL A 167 -5.55 22.27 -3.33
N PHE A 168 -6.48 21.81 -4.17
CA PHE A 168 -6.54 20.42 -4.64
C PHE A 168 -5.86 20.19 -5.99
N PHE A 169 -5.64 21.24 -6.79
CA PHE A 169 -4.80 21.20 -7.98
C PHE A 169 -3.44 21.85 -7.70
N ARG A 170 -2.40 21.24 -8.21
CA ARG A 170 -1.03 21.77 -8.19
C ARG A 170 -0.58 22.04 -9.61
N LEU A 171 -0.09 23.25 -9.86
CA LEU A 171 0.59 23.56 -11.10
C LEU A 171 1.99 22.92 -11.08
N THR A 172 2.30 22.18 -12.13
CA THR A 172 3.59 21.49 -12.34
C THR A 172 4.16 21.91 -13.69
N HIS A 173 5.43 21.61 -13.98
CA HIS A 173 6.09 21.95 -15.23
C HIS A 173 6.03 23.46 -15.57
N GLY A 174 6.46 24.29 -14.62
CA GLY A 174 6.47 25.74 -14.84
C GLY A 174 5.09 26.42 -14.88
N GLY A 175 4.02 25.73 -14.49
CA GLY A 175 2.66 26.26 -14.48
C GLY A 175 1.77 25.75 -15.63
N GLU A 176 2.29 24.89 -16.49
CA GLU A 176 1.59 24.41 -17.70
C GLU A 176 0.57 23.30 -17.42
N GLU A 177 0.76 22.49 -16.37
CA GLU A 177 -0.12 21.38 -16.04
C GLU A 177 -0.72 21.51 -14.64
N ALA A 178 -2.06 21.56 -14.56
CA ALA A 178 -2.80 21.43 -13.31
C ALA A 178 -3.04 19.94 -12.98
N ARG A 179 -2.48 19.45 -11.89
CA ARG A 179 -2.57 18.04 -11.49
C ARG A 179 -3.29 17.88 -10.16
N LEU A 180 -4.23 16.92 -10.08
CA LEU A 180 -4.94 16.58 -8.84
C LEU A 180 -3.96 16.04 -7.80
N GLY A 181 -4.09 16.52 -6.56
CA GLY A 181 -3.21 16.23 -5.42
C GLY A 181 -2.86 17.49 -4.66
N GLY A 182 -2.68 18.59 -5.39
CA GLY A 182 -2.45 19.91 -4.83
C GLY A 182 -1.19 19.95 -3.96
N TYR A 183 -1.28 20.71 -2.89
CA TYR A 183 -0.27 20.76 -1.83
C TYR A 183 -0.42 19.62 -0.82
N LEU A 184 -1.60 18.96 -0.78
CA LEU A 184 -1.92 17.93 0.19
C LEU A 184 -1.14 16.64 -0.05
N MET A 185 -0.96 16.27 -1.32
CA MET A 185 -0.33 15.01 -1.70
C MET A 185 0.33 15.09 -3.08
N ASN A 186 1.45 14.38 -3.24
CA ASN A 186 2.09 14.22 -4.54
C ASN A 186 1.11 13.57 -5.54
N PRO A 187 0.88 14.16 -6.74
CA PRO A 187 -0.01 13.59 -7.75
C PRO A 187 0.31 12.14 -8.14
N ASN A 188 1.59 11.75 -8.17
CA ASN A 188 1.99 10.39 -8.50
C ASN A 188 1.55 9.39 -7.40
N GLU A 189 1.69 9.79 -6.14
CA GLU A 189 1.23 9.00 -5.02
C GLU A 189 -0.30 8.90 -4.99
N LEU A 190 -1.01 10.01 -5.25
CA LEU A 190 -2.47 10.02 -5.34
C LEU A 190 -2.96 9.11 -6.48
N GLY A 191 -2.28 9.14 -7.63
CA GLY A 191 -2.56 8.25 -8.76
C GLY A 191 -2.41 6.77 -8.38
N MET A 192 -1.34 6.40 -7.65
CA MET A 192 -1.19 5.03 -7.15
C MET A 192 -2.32 4.66 -6.18
N LEU A 193 -2.72 5.56 -5.31
CA LEU A 193 -3.85 5.34 -4.38
C LEU A 193 -5.16 5.07 -5.16
N CYS A 194 -5.42 5.80 -6.26
CA CYS A 194 -6.54 5.51 -7.16
C CYS A 194 -6.48 4.07 -7.69
N VAL A 195 -5.32 3.63 -8.19
CA VAL A 195 -5.15 2.28 -8.75
C VAL A 195 -5.39 1.20 -7.69
N VAL A 196 -4.85 1.37 -6.49
CA VAL A 196 -5.10 0.47 -5.36
C VAL A 196 -6.59 0.42 -5.01
N GLY A 197 -7.26 1.58 -4.99
CA GLY A 197 -8.71 1.66 -4.75
C GLY A 197 -9.51 0.90 -5.80
N ILE A 198 -9.20 1.09 -7.09
CA ILE A 198 -9.84 0.36 -8.21
C ILE A 198 -9.60 -1.15 -8.07
N ALA A 199 -8.36 -1.57 -7.82
CA ALA A 199 -8.04 -2.99 -7.61
C ALA A 199 -8.86 -3.59 -6.46
N CYS A 200 -8.97 -2.90 -5.34
CA CYS A 200 -9.78 -3.32 -4.20
C CYS A 200 -11.28 -3.44 -4.54
N LEU A 201 -11.82 -2.51 -5.33
CA LEU A 201 -13.23 -2.53 -5.75
C LEU A 201 -13.51 -3.64 -6.76
N MET A 202 -12.58 -3.92 -7.68
CA MET A 202 -12.71 -4.99 -8.67
C MET A 202 -12.85 -6.38 -7.99
N PHE A 203 -12.21 -6.61 -6.85
CA PHE A 203 -12.40 -7.85 -6.06
C PHE A 203 -13.82 -8.03 -5.53
N ASN A 204 -14.59 -6.96 -5.41
CA ASN A 204 -15.97 -7.00 -4.92
C ASN A 204 -17.01 -7.09 -6.05
N PHE A 205 -16.57 -7.07 -7.32
CA PHE A 205 -17.45 -7.04 -8.49
C PHE A 205 -18.29 -8.32 -8.67
N ASP A 206 -17.89 -9.42 -8.05
CA ASP A 206 -18.55 -10.74 -8.15
C ASP A 206 -19.91 -10.83 -7.41
N ARG A 207 -20.40 -9.76 -6.79
CA ARG A 207 -21.65 -9.69 -6.06
C ARG A 207 -22.74 -8.94 -6.83
N ARG A 208 -23.66 -9.67 -7.48
CA ARG A 208 -24.73 -9.17 -8.36
C ARG A 208 -25.51 -7.95 -7.84
N HIS A 209 -25.71 -7.79 -6.53
CA HIS A 209 -26.59 -6.73 -5.97
C HIS A 209 -25.94 -5.33 -5.85
N ARG A 210 -24.65 -5.15 -6.16
CA ARG A 210 -23.96 -3.85 -6.01
C ARG A 210 -23.02 -3.51 -7.17
N GLN A 211 -23.21 -4.14 -8.32
CA GLN A 211 -22.35 -3.94 -9.48
C GLN A 211 -22.35 -2.49 -9.98
N ALA A 212 -23.54 -1.86 -10.07
CA ALA A 212 -23.67 -0.48 -10.50
C ALA A 212 -22.94 0.50 -9.56
N LEU A 213 -23.10 0.34 -8.25
CA LEU A 213 -22.39 1.17 -7.27
C LEU A 213 -20.88 0.97 -7.33
N THR A 214 -20.43 -0.28 -7.51
CA THR A 214 -18.99 -0.58 -7.63
C THR A 214 -18.43 -0.01 -8.93
N ALA A 215 -19.17 -0.08 -10.03
CA ALA A 215 -18.80 0.52 -11.30
C ALA A 215 -18.72 2.06 -11.19
N LEU A 216 -19.70 2.70 -10.55
CA LEU A 216 -19.70 4.14 -10.32
C LEU A 216 -18.48 4.57 -9.49
N LYS A 217 -18.20 3.86 -8.38
CA LYS A 217 -17.01 4.13 -7.56
C LYS A 217 -15.72 3.98 -8.37
N SER A 218 -15.62 2.93 -9.17
CA SER A 218 -14.43 2.70 -10.02
C SER A 218 -14.29 3.77 -11.10
N ALA A 219 -15.38 4.25 -11.68
CA ALA A 219 -15.38 5.34 -12.66
C ALA A 219 -14.91 6.67 -12.03
N LEU A 220 -15.35 7.00 -10.81
CA LEU A 220 -14.89 8.19 -10.10
C LEU A 220 -13.41 8.09 -9.73
N LEU A 221 -12.94 6.91 -9.31
CA LEU A 221 -11.51 6.69 -9.06
C LEU A 221 -10.68 6.79 -10.35
N LEU A 222 -11.21 6.32 -11.48
CA LEU A 222 -10.56 6.45 -12.78
C LEU A 222 -10.50 7.92 -13.22
N LEU A 223 -11.57 8.69 -13.01
CA LEU A 223 -11.57 10.13 -13.23
C LEU A 223 -10.48 10.81 -12.39
N ALA A 224 -10.43 10.50 -11.10
CA ALA A 224 -9.39 11.03 -10.22
C ALA A 224 -7.98 10.66 -10.72
N LEU A 225 -7.76 9.39 -11.14
CA LEU A 225 -6.49 8.94 -11.71
C LEU A 225 -6.08 9.76 -12.93
N VAL A 226 -7.01 10.01 -13.87
CA VAL A 226 -6.75 10.84 -15.06
C VAL A 226 -6.36 12.26 -14.65
N LEU A 227 -7.09 12.87 -13.70
CA LEU A 227 -6.82 14.21 -13.20
C LEU A 227 -5.47 14.33 -12.47
N THR A 228 -4.91 13.23 -11.91
CA THR A 228 -3.56 13.26 -11.34
C THR A 228 -2.46 13.44 -12.40
N GLY A 229 -2.71 13.11 -13.66
CA GLY A 229 -1.71 13.10 -14.71
C GLY A 229 -0.54 12.14 -14.48
N SER A 230 -0.67 11.18 -13.53
CA SER A 230 0.39 10.24 -13.15
C SER A 230 0.54 9.11 -14.17
N ARG A 231 1.57 9.16 -14.99
CA ARG A 231 1.86 8.17 -16.05
C ARG A 231 2.16 6.79 -15.47
N SER A 232 3.02 6.73 -14.45
CA SER A 232 3.36 5.46 -13.79
C SER A 232 2.11 4.79 -13.19
N SER A 233 1.20 5.56 -12.60
CA SER A 233 -0.05 5.04 -12.06
C SER A 233 -1.00 4.57 -13.17
N MET A 234 -1.05 5.26 -14.33
CA MET A 234 -1.83 4.80 -15.48
C MET A 234 -1.30 3.46 -16.03
N VAL A 235 0.02 3.30 -16.14
CA VAL A 235 0.64 2.01 -16.48
C VAL A 235 0.27 0.95 -15.45
N GLY A 236 0.38 1.26 -14.16
CA GLY A 236 -0.05 0.39 -13.07
C GLY A 236 -1.51 -0.04 -13.20
N PHE A 237 -2.41 0.89 -13.54
CA PHE A 237 -3.82 0.59 -13.78
C PHE A 237 -4.04 -0.39 -14.94
N VAL A 238 -3.38 -0.16 -16.08
CA VAL A 238 -3.48 -1.04 -17.25
C VAL A 238 -3.01 -2.46 -16.92
N LEU A 239 -1.90 -2.58 -16.18
CA LEU A 239 -1.38 -3.88 -15.75
C LEU A 239 -2.30 -4.59 -14.77
N VAL A 240 -2.90 -3.88 -13.81
CA VAL A 240 -3.89 -4.42 -12.88
C VAL A 240 -5.13 -4.89 -13.64
N LEU A 241 -5.64 -4.07 -14.57
CA LEU A 241 -6.79 -4.42 -15.40
C LEU A 241 -6.51 -5.66 -16.23
N PHE A 242 -5.39 -5.70 -16.94
CA PHE A 242 -4.94 -6.85 -17.73
C PHE A 242 -4.84 -8.12 -16.87
N PHE A 243 -4.24 -8.02 -15.69
CA PHE A 243 -4.12 -9.15 -14.78
C PHE A 243 -5.49 -9.68 -14.32
N HIS A 244 -6.43 -8.81 -13.96
CA HIS A 244 -7.78 -9.20 -13.57
C HIS A 244 -8.56 -9.85 -14.72
N ILE A 245 -8.45 -9.31 -15.92
CA ILE A 245 -9.14 -9.83 -17.08
C ILE A 245 -8.63 -11.20 -17.51
N ARG A 246 -7.33 -11.44 -17.40
CA ARG A 246 -6.78 -12.79 -17.65
C ARG A 246 -7.34 -13.86 -16.72
N GLN A 247 -7.82 -13.47 -15.54
CA GLN A 247 -8.46 -14.36 -14.57
C GLN A 247 -9.96 -14.57 -14.85
N ALA A 248 -10.58 -13.74 -15.68
CA ALA A 248 -12.00 -13.91 -16.03
C ALA A 248 -12.22 -15.19 -16.84
N GLY A 249 -13.32 -15.93 -16.56
CA GLY A 249 -13.65 -17.17 -17.25
C GLY A 249 -14.07 -16.99 -18.72
N ASN A 250 -14.46 -15.79 -19.13
CA ASN A 250 -15.02 -15.49 -20.44
C ASN A 250 -13.95 -15.16 -21.49
N ARG A 251 -13.82 -16.00 -22.53
CA ARG A 251 -12.86 -15.80 -23.62
C ARG A 251 -13.08 -14.49 -24.40
N ARG A 252 -14.33 -14.08 -24.64
CA ARG A 252 -14.64 -12.84 -25.37
C ARG A 252 -14.22 -11.62 -24.57
N LEU A 253 -14.45 -11.65 -23.25
CA LEU A 253 -14.00 -10.61 -22.34
C LEU A 253 -12.48 -10.50 -22.29
N LYS A 254 -11.78 -11.65 -22.26
CA LYS A 254 -10.30 -11.70 -22.33
C LYS A 254 -9.78 -11.07 -23.62
N PHE A 255 -10.38 -11.42 -24.77
CA PHE A 255 -9.99 -10.86 -26.04
C PHE A 255 -10.25 -9.34 -26.12
N ALA A 256 -11.47 -8.90 -25.81
CA ALA A 256 -11.85 -7.49 -25.84
C ALA A 256 -10.94 -6.64 -24.94
N ALA A 257 -10.58 -7.15 -23.79
CA ALA A 257 -9.74 -6.41 -22.86
C ALA A 257 -8.25 -6.48 -23.19
N ASN A 258 -7.75 -7.56 -23.77
CA ASN A 258 -6.40 -7.58 -24.33
C ASN A 258 -6.30 -6.54 -25.47
N THR A 259 -7.29 -6.49 -26.36
CA THR A 259 -7.37 -5.49 -27.41
C THR A 259 -7.47 -4.06 -26.85
N ALA A 260 -8.34 -3.84 -25.84
CA ALA A 260 -8.45 -2.55 -25.18
C ALA A 260 -7.15 -2.15 -24.46
N ALA A 261 -6.47 -3.09 -23.79
CA ALA A 261 -5.19 -2.81 -23.14
C ALA A 261 -4.11 -2.43 -24.16
N VAL A 262 -4.04 -3.14 -25.29
CA VAL A 262 -3.12 -2.81 -26.39
C VAL A 262 -3.45 -1.42 -26.96
N LEU A 263 -4.72 -1.13 -27.24
CA LEU A 263 -5.15 0.16 -27.75
C LEU A 263 -4.84 1.30 -26.77
N VAL A 264 -5.06 1.09 -25.48
CA VAL A 264 -4.72 2.06 -24.44
C VAL A 264 -3.21 2.26 -24.36
N MET A 265 -2.41 1.19 -24.43
CA MET A 265 -0.94 1.31 -24.49
C MET A 265 -0.48 2.08 -25.73
N VAL A 266 -1.04 1.77 -26.90
CA VAL A 266 -0.73 2.46 -28.16
C VAL A 266 -1.16 3.93 -28.11
N ALA A 267 -2.26 4.25 -27.46
CA ALA A 267 -2.72 5.63 -27.30
C ALA A 267 -1.92 6.40 -26.23
N LEU A 268 -1.50 5.74 -25.15
CA LEU A 268 -0.70 6.35 -24.08
C LEU A 268 0.70 6.73 -24.56
N VAL A 269 1.32 5.94 -25.45
CA VAL A 269 2.67 6.21 -25.95
C VAL A 269 2.74 7.57 -26.64
N PRO A 270 1.93 7.89 -27.67
CA PRO A 270 1.94 9.20 -28.31
C PRO A 270 1.58 10.35 -27.34
N LEU A 271 0.63 10.11 -26.42
CA LEU A 271 0.19 11.12 -25.46
C LEU A 271 1.30 11.49 -24.47
N VAL A 272 2.13 10.52 -24.09
CA VAL A 272 3.34 10.73 -23.30
C VAL A 272 4.38 11.51 -24.10
N PHE A 273 4.58 11.18 -25.37
CA PHE A 273 5.52 11.88 -26.25
C PHE A 273 5.11 13.32 -26.56
N ILE A 274 3.83 13.56 -26.87
CA ILE A 274 3.31 14.89 -27.20
C ILE A 274 3.38 15.85 -26.00
N LYS A 275 3.10 15.35 -24.79
CA LYS A 275 3.12 16.18 -23.57
C LYS A 275 4.52 16.52 -23.04
N GLN A 276 5.57 15.84 -23.45
CA GLN A 276 6.91 16.02 -22.89
C GLN A 276 7.90 16.80 -23.76
N GLY A 277 7.44 17.44 -24.83
CA GLY A 277 8.33 18.30 -25.64
C GLY A 277 9.34 17.56 -26.52
N GLY A 278 9.39 16.22 -26.50
CA GLY A 278 10.25 15.43 -27.39
C GLY A 278 10.68 14.07 -26.83
N LEU A 279 11.35 13.31 -27.69
CA LEU A 279 11.88 11.98 -27.37
C LEU A 279 12.98 12.05 -26.29
N ASP A 280 13.78 13.08 -26.30
CA ASP A 280 14.90 13.25 -25.40
C ASP A 280 14.46 13.48 -23.95
N GLU A 281 13.41 14.26 -23.75
CA GLU A 281 12.86 14.55 -22.42
C GLU A 281 12.12 13.36 -21.81
N VAL A 282 11.51 12.51 -22.67
CA VAL A 282 10.91 11.22 -22.27
C VAL A 282 12.01 10.23 -21.87
N LEU A 283 13.06 10.13 -22.68
CA LEU A 283 14.20 9.23 -22.43
C LEU A 283 14.97 9.64 -21.18
N ASP A 284 15.10 10.94 -20.93
CA ASP A 284 15.75 11.50 -19.74
C ASP A 284 14.91 11.34 -18.45
N MET A 285 13.68 10.85 -18.56
CA MET A 285 12.73 10.69 -17.44
C MET A 285 12.61 11.98 -16.60
N THR A 286 12.56 13.13 -17.25
CA THR A 286 12.49 14.44 -16.60
C THR A 286 13.72 14.74 -15.71
N GLY A 287 14.93 14.50 -16.20
CA GLY A 287 16.19 14.73 -15.50
C GLY A 287 16.58 13.64 -14.48
N ARG A 288 15.81 12.56 -14.38
CA ARG A 288 16.09 11.50 -13.39
C ARG A 288 17.24 10.59 -13.81
N LEU A 289 17.39 10.29 -15.10
CA LEU A 289 18.44 9.38 -15.56
C LEU A 289 19.85 9.92 -15.32
N PRO A 290 20.19 11.18 -15.67
CA PRO A 290 21.49 11.76 -15.32
C PRO A 290 21.72 11.78 -13.80
N PHE A 291 20.67 12.09 -13.03
CA PHE A 291 20.75 12.09 -11.57
C PHE A 291 21.02 10.69 -11.01
N TRP A 292 20.32 9.64 -11.48
CA TRP A 292 20.57 8.27 -11.06
C TRP A 292 21.98 7.80 -11.48
N HIS A 293 22.43 8.20 -12.67
CA HIS A 293 23.78 7.91 -13.12
C HIS A 293 24.82 8.51 -12.14
N ALA A 294 24.69 9.79 -11.78
CA ALA A 294 25.57 10.42 -10.82
C ALA A 294 25.53 9.76 -9.44
N LEU A 295 24.32 9.38 -8.95
CA LEU A 295 24.19 8.66 -7.69
C LEU A 295 24.91 7.31 -7.69
N LEU A 296 24.87 6.58 -8.80
CA LEU A 296 25.48 5.25 -8.91
C LEU A 296 26.98 5.31 -9.18
N THR A 297 27.46 6.33 -9.90
CA THR A 297 28.88 6.44 -10.29
C THR A 297 29.71 7.28 -9.33
N GLU A 298 29.12 8.21 -8.61
CA GLU A 298 29.83 9.14 -7.73
C GLU A 298 29.56 8.86 -6.25
N ALA A 299 28.26 8.64 -5.88
CA ALA A 299 27.88 8.46 -4.50
C ALA A 299 28.14 7.03 -4.00
N LEU A 300 27.61 6.05 -4.72
CA LEU A 300 27.66 4.64 -4.29
C LEU A 300 29.11 4.15 -4.11
N PRO A 301 30.11 4.49 -4.96
CA PRO A 301 31.47 4.04 -4.77
C PRO A 301 32.15 4.54 -3.49
N ARG A 302 31.65 5.62 -2.88
CA ARG A 302 32.22 6.16 -1.63
C ARG A 302 31.79 5.33 -0.42
N GLU A 303 30.52 4.85 -0.40
CA GLU A 303 29.98 4.05 0.70
C GLU A 303 29.20 2.82 0.17
N PRO A 304 29.88 1.88 -0.53
CA PRO A 304 29.18 0.84 -1.29
C PRO A 304 28.53 -0.23 -0.41
N LEU A 305 29.07 -0.52 0.78
CA LEU A 305 28.63 -1.65 1.60
C LEU A 305 27.48 -1.29 2.57
N LEU A 306 27.61 -0.17 3.30
CA LEU A 306 26.69 0.21 4.37
C LEU A 306 25.90 1.48 4.06
N GLY A 307 26.25 2.21 2.99
CA GLY A 307 25.57 3.42 2.56
C GLY A 307 25.72 4.58 3.56
N TYR A 308 24.88 5.59 3.36
CA TYR A 308 24.94 6.87 4.09
C TYR A 308 24.06 6.94 5.33
N GLY A 309 23.37 5.84 5.69
CA GLY A 309 22.45 5.77 6.83
C GLY A 309 20.99 5.69 6.39
N PHE A 310 20.14 5.24 7.31
CA PHE A 310 18.72 5.04 7.04
C PHE A 310 18.03 6.33 6.63
N MET A 311 17.40 6.32 5.47
CA MET A 311 16.75 7.44 4.83
C MET A 311 17.69 8.51 4.23
N ARG A 312 17.14 9.51 3.76
CA ARG A 312 17.52 10.64 2.97
C ARG A 312 18.93 11.20 3.26
N ILE A 313 19.76 11.27 2.26
CA ILE A 313 21.02 11.99 2.26
C ILE A 313 20.82 13.42 1.71
N SER A 314 21.67 14.36 2.13
CA SER A 314 21.73 15.69 1.54
C SER A 314 22.64 15.66 0.31
N TYR A 315 22.06 15.56 -0.86
CA TYR A 315 22.84 15.41 -2.10
C TYR A 315 23.68 16.66 -2.42
N GLY A 316 23.23 17.84 -2.03
CA GLY A 316 23.97 19.07 -2.25
C GLY A 316 25.32 19.14 -1.52
N GLU A 317 25.47 18.39 -0.41
CA GLU A 317 26.72 18.32 0.36
C GLU A 317 27.72 17.32 -0.22
N TYR A 318 27.21 16.27 -0.88
CA TYR A 318 28.03 15.13 -1.31
C TYR A 318 28.30 15.08 -2.82
N PHE A 319 27.48 15.76 -3.64
CA PHE A 319 27.55 15.67 -5.10
C PHE A 319 27.59 17.05 -5.75
N GLN A 320 28.79 17.45 -6.18
CA GLN A 320 28.98 18.72 -6.89
C GLN A 320 28.59 18.67 -8.37
N SER A 321 28.48 17.47 -8.95
CA SER A 321 28.17 17.27 -10.37
C SER A 321 26.69 17.16 -10.71
N VAL A 322 25.80 17.10 -9.73
CA VAL A 322 24.36 16.96 -9.96
C VAL A 322 23.73 18.32 -10.23
N HIS A 323 23.98 18.86 -11.43
CA HIS A 323 23.51 20.18 -11.81
C HIS A 323 22.09 20.22 -12.35
N THR A 324 21.54 19.09 -12.82
CA THR A 324 20.31 19.05 -13.59
C THR A 324 19.06 18.73 -12.77
N TYR A 325 19.23 18.10 -11.58
CA TYR A 325 18.09 17.70 -10.76
C TYR A 325 18.36 17.93 -9.26
N ALA A 326 17.79 19.01 -8.73
CA ALA A 326 17.92 19.39 -7.32
C ALA A 326 17.06 18.55 -6.35
N ALA A 327 16.74 17.30 -6.68
CA ALA A 327 15.94 16.44 -5.84
C ALA A 327 16.69 15.95 -4.62
N GLN A 328 16.04 15.99 -3.49
CA GLN A 328 16.57 15.50 -2.21
C GLN A 328 16.38 13.98 -2.03
N MET A 329 15.82 13.28 -3.02
CA MET A 329 15.49 11.86 -3.02
C MET A 329 15.67 11.28 -4.41
N ALA A 330 16.05 9.99 -4.48
CA ALA A 330 16.27 9.32 -5.76
C ALA A 330 14.98 9.12 -6.59
N HIS A 331 13.79 9.28 -5.98
CA HIS A 331 12.51 8.92 -6.61
C HIS A 331 12.52 7.51 -7.24
N ASN A 332 13.25 6.61 -6.62
CA ASN A 332 13.38 5.21 -6.98
C ASN A 332 13.74 4.43 -5.72
N THR A 333 12.85 3.55 -5.27
CA THR A 333 13.05 2.77 -4.05
C THR A 333 14.37 1.99 -4.05
N PHE A 334 14.73 1.38 -5.18
CA PHE A 334 15.89 0.49 -5.25
C PHE A 334 17.21 1.28 -5.15
N ILE A 335 17.30 2.39 -5.87
CA ILE A 335 18.47 3.29 -5.78
C ILE A 335 18.52 3.92 -4.38
N GLN A 336 17.38 4.32 -3.83
CA GLN A 336 17.34 4.91 -2.49
C GLN A 336 17.82 3.94 -1.42
N VAL A 337 17.37 2.67 -1.45
CA VAL A 337 17.82 1.65 -0.49
C VAL A 337 19.33 1.38 -0.64
N LEU A 338 19.81 1.32 -1.89
CA LEU A 338 21.21 1.08 -2.18
C LEU A 338 22.10 2.23 -1.64
N LEU A 339 21.66 3.48 -1.75
CA LEU A 339 22.39 4.62 -1.19
C LEU A 339 22.26 4.68 0.35
N ASN A 340 21.09 4.39 0.89
CA ASN A 340 20.84 4.50 2.33
C ASN A 340 21.61 3.43 3.14
N LEU A 341 21.55 2.18 2.71
CA LEU A 341 22.07 1.02 3.46
C LEU A 341 23.06 0.15 2.66
N GLY A 342 23.55 0.66 1.55
CA GLY A 342 24.53 -0.01 0.72
C GLY A 342 24.06 -1.35 0.13
N LEU A 343 25.03 -2.12 -0.35
CA LEU A 343 24.79 -3.46 -0.90
C LEU A 343 24.19 -4.43 0.13
N VAL A 344 24.54 -4.27 1.42
CA VAL A 344 24.01 -5.11 2.49
C VAL A 344 22.49 -4.89 2.64
N GLY A 345 22.05 -3.63 2.80
CA GLY A 345 20.63 -3.30 2.91
C GLY A 345 19.85 -3.64 1.65
N PHE A 346 20.45 -3.42 0.48
CA PHE A 346 19.85 -3.74 -0.82
C PHE A 346 19.63 -5.24 -0.99
N THR A 347 20.59 -6.06 -0.60
CA THR A 347 20.47 -7.54 -0.66
C THR A 347 19.37 -8.04 0.26
N ILE A 348 19.28 -7.50 1.49
CA ILE A 348 18.21 -7.82 2.44
C ILE A 348 16.84 -7.43 1.84
N ALA A 349 16.73 -6.24 1.27
CA ALA A 349 15.48 -5.74 0.67
C ALA A 349 15.04 -6.58 -0.54
N LEU A 350 15.95 -6.96 -1.43
CA LEU A 350 15.65 -7.83 -2.57
C LEU A 350 15.24 -9.24 -2.13
N ALA A 351 15.95 -9.83 -1.17
CA ALA A 351 15.59 -11.12 -0.60
C ALA A 351 14.19 -11.07 0.04
N GLN A 352 13.92 -10.02 0.81
CA GLN A 352 12.63 -9.78 1.45
C GLN A 352 11.49 -9.71 0.42
N LEU A 353 11.68 -8.91 -0.65
CA LEU A 353 10.73 -8.81 -1.76
C LEU A 353 10.51 -10.17 -2.42
N GLY A 354 11.59 -10.92 -2.70
CA GLY A 354 11.52 -12.24 -3.28
C GLY A 354 10.68 -13.22 -2.44
N PHE A 355 10.86 -13.23 -1.12
CA PHE A 355 10.04 -14.05 -0.22
C PHE A 355 8.59 -13.58 -0.16
N THR A 356 8.32 -12.28 -0.25
CA THR A 356 6.95 -11.76 -0.31
C THR A 356 6.26 -12.19 -1.60
N ILE A 357 6.90 -12.04 -2.76
CA ILE A 357 6.36 -12.50 -4.05
C ILE A 357 6.10 -14.02 -4.01
N ARG A 358 7.08 -14.80 -3.54
CA ARG A 358 6.95 -16.26 -3.42
C ARG A 358 5.76 -16.67 -2.56
N ALA A 359 5.47 -15.92 -1.47
CA ALA A 359 4.33 -16.19 -0.60
C ALA A 359 2.99 -16.12 -1.35
N PHE A 360 2.82 -15.16 -2.28
CA PHE A 360 1.60 -15.02 -3.07
C PHE A 360 1.55 -15.96 -4.27
N VAL A 361 2.66 -16.17 -4.96
CA VAL A 361 2.71 -17.09 -6.11
C VAL A 361 2.38 -18.53 -5.68
N ARG A 362 2.81 -18.93 -4.47
CA ARG A 362 2.55 -20.27 -3.90
C ARG A 362 1.23 -20.41 -3.14
N GLN A 363 0.41 -19.37 -3.11
CA GLN A 363 -0.91 -19.46 -2.47
C GLN A 363 -1.82 -20.45 -3.20
N ALA A 364 -2.35 -21.41 -2.44
CA ALA A 364 -3.31 -22.38 -2.95
C ALA A 364 -4.65 -21.74 -3.30
N ASP A 365 -5.08 -20.72 -2.51
CA ASP A 365 -6.31 -19.96 -2.78
C ASP A 365 -6.07 -18.97 -3.93
N PRO A 366 -6.71 -19.19 -5.12
CA PRO A 366 -6.55 -18.30 -6.27
C PRO A 366 -6.97 -16.86 -5.96
N ARG A 367 -7.92 -16.67 -5.04
CA ARG A 367 -8.40 -15.33 -4.67
C ARG A 367 -7.34 -14.56 -3.89
N VAL A 368 -6.69 -15.20 -2.92
CA VAL A 368 -5.60 -14.58 -2.15
C VAL A 368 -4.40 -14.30 -3.05
N ARG A 369 -4.08 -15.20 -3.97
CA ARG A 369 -3.02 -14.99 -4.97
C ARG A 369 -3.33 -13.80 -5.87
N LEU A 370 -4.55 -13.75 -6.41
CA LEU A 370 -5.03 -12.64 -7.26
C LEU A 370 -4.90 -11.29 -6.54
N LEU A 371 -5.26 -11.29 -5.27
CA LEU A 371 -5.17 -10.17 -4.37
C LEU A 371 -3.73 -9.65 -4.21
N GLY A 372 -2.86 -10.55 -3.77
CA GLY A 372 -1.48 -10.18 -3.49
C GLY A 372 -0.81 -9.61 -4.74
N VAL A 373 -0.96 -10.28 -5.89
CA VAL A 373 -0.38 -9.82 -7.15
C VAL A 373 -1.05 -8.54 -7.65
N GLY A 374 -2.37 -8.42 -7.54
CA GLY A 374 -3.12 -7.24 -7.98
C GLY A 374 -2.77 -5.97 -7.21
N LEU A 375 -2.43 -6.06 -5.91
CA LEU A 375 -1.94 -4.94 -5.12
C LEU A 375 -0.43 -4.72 -5.29
N LEU A 376 0.34 -5.80 -5.48
CA LEU A 376 1.79 -5.70 -5.60
C LEU A 376 2.20 -4.98 -6.90
N ILE A 377 1.46 -5.18 -8.01
CA ILE A 377 1.75 -4.53 -9.30
C ILE A 377 1.84 -3.00 -9.17
N PRO A 378 0.80 -2.27 -8.71
CA PRO A 378 0.86 -0.81 -8.63
C PRO A 378 1.93 -0.33 -7.65
N ILE A 379 2.15 -1.05 -6.54
CA ILE A 379 3.17 -0.73 -5.56
C ILE A 379 4.58 -0.86 -6.16
N LEU A 380 4.84 -1.93 -6.93
CA LEU A 380 6.14 -2.12 -7.60
C LEU A 380 6.38 -1.09 -8.70
N ILE A 381 5.38 -0.80 -9.52
CA ILE A 381 5.50 0.25 -10.55
C ILE A 381 5.85 1.59 -9.90
N ASN A 382 5.15 1.94 -8.81
CA ASN A 382 5.44 3.15 -8.07
C ASN A 382 6.84 3.15 -7.43
N SER A 383 7.38 1.98 -7.08
CA SER A 383 8.72 1.83 -6.51
C SER A 383 9.85 2.21 -7.49
N PHE A 384 9.60 2.21 -8.80
CA PHE A 384 10.55 2.66 -9.82
C PHE A 384 10.50 4.18 -10.05
N THR A 385 9.44 4.85 -9.63
CA THR A 385 9.23 6.29 -9.89
C THR A 385 9.09 7.12 -8.63
N GLU A 386 8.85 6.48 -7.50
CA GLU A 386 8.67 7.08 -6.18
C GLU A 386 9.11 6.07 -5.10
N PHE A 387 8.50 6.12 -3.89
CA PHE A 387 8.71 5.13 -2.84
C PHE A 387 7.48 4.22 -2.73
N GLY A 388 7.68 2.91 -2.94
CA GLY A 388 6.58 1.95 -2.93
C GLY A 388 6.70 0.84 -1.89
N ILE A 389 7.90 0.28 -1.70
CA ILE A 389 8.14 -0.88 -0.81
C ILE A 389 9.09 -0.59 0.34
N PHE A 390 10.05 0.30 0.14
CA PHE A 390 11.03 0.76 1.11
C PHE A 390 11.29 2.24 0.88
N GLY A 391 11.78 2.95 1.87
CA GLY A 391 12.12 4.36 1.77
C GLY A 391 11.36 5.23 2.76
N MET A 392 11.08 6.48 2.42
CA MET A 392 10.31 7.38 3.28
C MET A 392 8.89 6.86 3.44
N THR A 393 8.45 6.69 4.69
CA THR A 393 7.18 6.04 5.01
C THR A 393 5.99 6.77 4.39
N ASN A 394 5.30 6.07 3.50
CA ASN A 394 4.09 6.50 2.83
C ASN A 394 3.05 5.36 2.83
N TYR A 395 1.88 5.58 2.24
CA TYR A 395 0.84 4.55 2.17
C TYR A 395 1.23 3.36 1.27
N GLY A 396 2.15 3.52 0.30
CA GLY A 396 2.66 2.41 -0.50
C GLY A 396 3.41 1.40 0.34
N ILE A 397 4.29 1.87 1.23
CA ILE A 397 4.99 1.04 2.23
C ILE A 397 3.97 0.37 3.16
N LEU A 398 2.95 1.10 3.64
CA LEU A 398 1.89 0.53 4.48
C LEU A 398 1.15 -0.61 3.75
N PHE A 399 0.79 -0.43 2.48
CA PHE A 399 0.13 -1.49 1.70
C PHE A 399 1.06 -2.68 1.47
N TYR A 400 2.34 -2.43 1.24
CA TYR A 400 3.33 -3.49 1.13
C TYR A 400 3.47 -4.29 2.45
N GLN A 401 3.47 -3.61 3.59
CA GLN A 401 3.47 -4.24 4.91
C GLN A 401 2.21 -5.08 5.16
N PHE A 402 1.02 -4.64 4.69
CA PHE A 402 -0.17 -5.50 4.69
C PHE A 402 0.07 -6.79 3.91
N LEU A 403 0.67 -6.71 2.73
CA LEU A 403 0.96 -7.89 1.91
C LEU A 403 1.94 -8.84 2.62
N ILE A 404 2.98 -8.33 3.28
CA ILE A 404 3.90 -9.15 4.06
C ILE A 404 3.14 -10.00 5.07
N PHE A 405 2.23 -9.38 5.85
CA PHE A 405 1.48 -10.11 6.88
C PHE A 405 0.40 -11.04 6.30
N PHE A 406 -0.32 -10.65 5.25
CA PHE A 406 -1.25 -11.55 4.55
C PHE A 406 -0.55 -12.77 3.94
N GLY A 407 0.67 -12.58 3.43
CA GLY A 407 1.48 -13.66 2.88
C GLY A 407 2.13 -14.56 3.93
N SER A 408 2.26 -14.09 5.17
CA SER A 408 3.08 -14.75 6.20
C SER A 408 2.31 -15.31 7.38
N LEU A 409 1.14 -14.73 7.71
CA LEU A 409 0.34 -15.18 8.86
C LEU A 409 -0.71 -16.20 8.42
N ARG A 410 -0.79 -17.32 9.14
CA ARG A 410 -1.87 -18.29 9.00
C ARG A 410 -2.42 -18.69 10.34
N TYR A 411 -3.74 -18.73 10.42
CA TYR A 411 -4.40 -19.26 11.60
C TYR A 411 -4.12 -20.76 11.72
N HIS A 412 -3.78 -21.20 12.92
CA HIS A 412 -3.50 -22.60 13.19
C HIS A 412 -4.75 -23.29 13.72
N ALA A 413 -5.31 -24.22 12.94
CA ALA A 413 -6.56 -24.91 13.25
C ALA A 413 -6.50 -25.82 14.49
N ARG A 414 -5.30 -26.18 14.98
CA ARG A 414 -5.17 -27.00 16.19
C ARG A 414 -5.10 -26.10 17.41
N LEU A 415 -6.26 -25.89 18.01
CA LEU A 415 -6.36 -25.27 19.33
C LEU A 415 -5.81 -26.23 20.39
N SER A 416 -5.11 -25.70 21.38
CA SER A 416 -4.72 -26.47 22.56
C SER A 416 -5.98 -26.96 23.31
N PRO A 417 -5.89 -28.04 24.10
CA PRO A 417 -7.04 -28.53 24.87
C PRO A 417 -7.69 -27.45 25.74
N GLY A 418 -6.90 -26.54 26.31
CA GLY A 418 -7.41 -25.41 27.09
C GLY A 418 -8.17 -24.37 26.26
N GLU A 419 -7.65 -24.05 25.07
CA GLU A 419 -8.32 -23.15 24.10
C GLU A 419 -9.63 -23.76 23.57
N GLN A 420 -9.65 -25.08 23.32
CA GLN A 420 -10.85 -25.80 22.93
C GLN A 420 -11.88 -25.78 24.06
N LEU A 421 -11.47 -25.98 25.30
CA LEU A 421 -12.34 -25.96 26.48
C LEU A 421 -12.91 -24.56 26.71
N TRP A 422 -12.09 -23.53 26.52
CA TRP A 422 -12.49 -22.14 26.61
C TRP A 422 -13.50 -21.75 25.50
N LEU A 423 -13.26 -22.21 24.25
CA LEU A 423 -14.20 -22.06 23.14
C LEU A 423 -15.52 -22.75 23.39
N ARG A 424 -15.50 -23.99 23.88
CA ARG A 424 -16.71 -24.76 24.24
C ARG A 424 -17.56 -24.05 25.29
N ARG A 425 -16.93 -23.41 26.28
CA ARG A 425 -17.63 -22.67 27.32
C ARG A 425 -18.23 -21.35 26.83
N ARG A 426 -17.55 -20.65 25.93
CA ARG A 426 -17.97 -19.33 25.45
C ARG A 426 -18.70 -19.32 24.11
N ARG A 427 -18.50 -20.37 23.32
CA ARG A 427 -19.03 -20.48 21.96
C ARG A 427 -19.34 -21.95 21.62
N PRO A 428 -20.35 -22.55 22.25
CA PRO A 428 -20.70 -23.94 21.96
C PRO A 428 -21.02 -24.20 20.49
N GLU A 429 -21.58 -23.21 19.77
CA GLU A 429 -21.87 -23.28 18.34
C GLU A 429 -20.65 -23.43 17.44
N LEU A 430 -19.48 -22.90 17.85
CA LEU A 430 -18.24 -23.02 17.09
C LEU A 430 -17.49 -24.31 17.41
N ALA A 431 -17.68 -24.87 18.61
CA ALA A 431 -17.08 -26.13 19.02
C ALA A 431 -17.67 -27.33 18.26
N LEU A 432 -18.93 -27.26 17.85
CA LEU A 432 -19.62 -28.27 17.02
C LEU A 432 -19.20 -28.24 15.55
N ALA A 433 -18.67 -27.11 15.06
CA ALA A 433 -18.19 -26.97 13.69
C ALA A 433 -16.70 -27.34 13.52
N ALA A 434 -15.97 -27.51 14.62
CA ALA A 434 -14.54 -27.85 14.64
C ALA A 434 -14.26 -29.30 15.06
N ALA A 435 -15.30 -30.08 15.46
CA ALA A 435 -15.30 -31.51 15.69
C ALA A 435 -15.73 -32.28 14.43
#